data_8a81d4b611a82ee14151721577a43f79
#
_entry.id   8a81d4b611a82ee14151721577a43f79
#
_cell.length_a   1.000
_cell.length_b   1.000
_cell.length_c   1.000
_cell.angle_alpha   90.00
_cell.angle_beta   90.00
_cell.angle_gamma   90.00
#
_symmetry.space_group_name_H-M   'P 1'
#
loop_
_entity.id
_entity.type
_entity.pdbx_description
1 polymer ?
#
loop_
_entity_poly.entity_id
_entity_poly.type
_entity_poly.pdbx_seq_one_letter_code
_entity_poly.pdbx_strand_id
1 'polypeptide(L)'
;MTIGWHFDNTYLELPKTFIEEIKPTPVHDPNLVILNKELARDLKLDFSNIDNKDLAKLFSGNVLPSDTCTIAQAYAGHQFGHFTMLGDGRAVLLGEHLVNNTKRFDIQFKGSGRTSFSRSGDGRAVLGPMLRNI
;
A
#
# COMPACT_ATOMS: atom_id res chain seq x y z
N MET A 1 4.91 -15.47 -15.79
CA MET A 1 3.49 -15.46 -15.42
C MET A 1 3.14 -14.17 -14.69
N THR A 2 2.06 -13.55 -15.06
CA THR A 2 1.67 -12.26 -14.47
C THR A 2 0.68 -12.47 -13.34
N ILE A 3 0.85 -11.73 -12.25
CA ILE A 3 -0.08 -11.73 -11.10
C ILE A 3 -1.47 -11.19 -11.51
N GLY A 4 -1.51 -10.34 -12.51
CA GLY A 4 -2.74 -9.70 -12.99
C GLY A 4 -2.92 -8.26 -12.54
N TRP A 5 -1.86 -7.60 -12.05
CA TRP A 5 -1.90 -6.18 -11.74
C TRP A 5 -2.26 -5.35 -12.96
N HIS A 6 -3.18 -4.43 -12.77
CA HIS A 6 -3.56 -3.45 -13.80
C HIS A 6 -3.70 -2.08 -13.10
N PHE A 7 -2.59 -1.35 -13.04
CA PHE A 7 -2.55 -0.05 -12.37
C PHE A 7 -2.89 1.09 -13.32
N ASP A 8 -3.77 1.98 -12.84
CA ASP A 8 -4.10 3.26 -13.47
C ASP A 8 -4.02 4.33 -12.38
N ASN A 9 -2.87 4.97 -12.26
CA ASN A 9 -2.48 5.79 -11.11
C ASN A 9 -2.92 7.24 -11.28
N THR A 10 -4.21 7.52 -11.15
CA THR A 10 -4.77 8.88 -11.33
C THR A 10 -4.34 9.86 -10.23
N TYR A 11 -4.00 9.36 -9.03
CA TYR A 11 -3.47 10.22 -7.95
C TYR A 11 -2.17 10.96 -8.35
N LEU A 12 -1.39 10.42 -9.26
CA LEU A 12 -0.16 11.06 -9.75
C LEU A 12 -0.43 12.32 -10.58
N GLU A 13 -1.66 12.51 -11.06
CA GLU A 13 -2.09 13.71 -11.78
C GLU A 13 -2.39 14.89 -10.84
N LEU A 14 -2.50 14.64 -9.53
CA LEU A 14 -2.72 15.67 -8.54
C LEU A 14 -1.48 16.57 -8.36
N PRO A 15 -1.68 17.84 -7.95
CA PRO A 15 -0.55 18.69 -7.58
C PRO A 15 0.32 18.05 -6.51
N LYS A 16 1.64 18.26 -6.59
CA LYS A 16 2.63 17.65 -5.67
C LYS A 16 2.45 18.02 -4.20
N THR A 17 1.63 19.02 -3.90
CA THR A 17 1.21 19.35 -2.52
C THR A 17 0.33 18.26 -1.88
N PHE A 18 -0.31 17.42 -2.68
CA PHE A 18 -1.22 16.37 -2.19
C PHE A 18 -0.58 14.99 -2.14
N ILE A 19 0.58 14.82 -2.73
CA ILE A 19 1.27 13.54 -2.82
C ILE A 19 2.77 13.68 -2.56
N GLU A 20 3.35 12.66 -1.95
CA GLU A 20 4.79 12.47 -1.82
C GLU A 20 5.15 11.13 -2.45
N GLU A 21 6.03 11.14 -3.46
CA GLU A 21 6.61 9.92 -3.99
C GLU A 21 7.57 9.33 -2.96
N ILE A 22 7.29 8.14 -2.48
CA ILE A 22 8.09 7.47 -1.46
C ILE A 22 8.06 5.96 -1.65
N LYS A 23 9.19 5.32 -1.39
CA LYS A 23 9.28 3.86 -1.42
C LYS A 23 9.11 3.29 -0.01
N PRO A 24 8.48 2.10 0.12
CA PRO A 24 8.50 1.37 1.38
C PRO A 24 9.93 1.18 1.90
N THR A 25 10.09 1.21 3.21
CA THR A 25 11.38 0.92 3.85
C THR A 25 11.64 -0.58 3.80
N PRO A 26 12.75 -1.05 3.23
CA PRO A 26 13.05 -2.48 3.13
C PRO A 26 13.02 -3.20 4.48
N VAL A 27 12.58 -4.45 4.46
CA VAL A 27 12.56 -5.36 5.60
C VAL A 27 13.62 -6.43 5.38
N HIS A 28 14.42 -6.74 6.42
CA HIS A 28 15.57 -7.65 6.30
C HIS A 28 15.15 -9.08 5.95
N ASP A 29 14.16 -9.62 6.64
CA ASP A 29 13.70 -11.01 6.46
C ASP A 29 12.17 -11.09 6.56
N PRO A 30 11.45 -10.68 5.51
CA PRO A 30 10.00 -10.67 5.54
C PRO A 30 9.43 -12.10 5.52
N ASN A 31 8.41 -12.33 6.34
CA ASN A 31 7.68 -13.58 6.38
C ASN A 31 6.20 -13.35 6.14
N LEU A 32 5.59 -14.17 5.28
CA LEU A 32 4.15 -14.13 5.03
C LEU A 32 3.40 -14.74 6.21
N VAL A 33 2.53 -13.96 6.83
CA VAL A 33 1.67 -14.44 7.93
C VAL A 33 0.39 -15.05 7.37
N ILE A 34 -0.29 -14.32 6.48
CA ILE A 34 -1.56 -14.76 5.89
C ILE A 34 -1.76 -14.09 4.53
N LEU A 35 -2.44 -14.80 3.64
CA LEU A 35 -2.93 -14.28 2.36
C LEU A 35 -4.45 -14.47 2.30
N ASN A 36 -5.19 -13.39 2.09
CA ASN A 36 -6.62 -13.45 1.83
C ASN A 36 -6.87 -13.87 0.38
N LYS A 37 -7.07 -15.17 0.16
CA LYS A 37 -7.25 -15.75 -1.17
C LYS A 37 -8.59 -15.38 -1.81
N GLU A 38 -9.61 -15.10 -1.00
CA GLU A 38 -10.92 -14.67 -1.51
C GLU A 38 -10.83 -13.27 -2.09
N LEU A 39 -10.22 -12.34 -1.34
CA LEU A 39 -9.97 -10.99 -1.83
C LEU A 39 -9.09 -10.99 -3.08
N ALA A 40 -8.06 -11.82 -3.13
CA ALA A 40 -7.22 -11.95 -4.32
C ALA A 40 -8.04 -12.36 -5.56
N ARG A 41 -8.96 -13.33 -5.41
CA ARG A 41 -9.87 -13.73 -6.50
C ARG A 41 -10.80 -12.60 -6.92
N ASP A 42 -11.36 -11.86 -5.97
CA ASP A 42 -12.26 -10.73 -6.25
C ASP A 42 -11.54 -9.62 -7.02
N LEU A 43 -10.27 -9.40 -6.69
CA LEU A 43 -9.39 -8.46 -7.38
C LEU A 43 -8.80 -9.02 -8.69
N LYS A 44 -9.14 -10.26 -9.07
CA LYS A 44 -8.58 -10.94 -10.26
C LYS A 44 -7.04 -11.05 -10.24
N LEU A 45 -6.48 -11.23 -9.05
CA LEU A 45 -5.05 -11.44 -8.83
C LEU A 45 -4.76 -12.92 -8.59
N ASP A 46 -3.77 -13.45 -9.29
CA ASP A 46 -3.35 -14.85 -9.16
C ASP A 46 -1.97 -14.96 -8.53
N PHE A 47 -1.93 -15.41 -7.29
CA PHE A 47 -0.71 -15.66 -6.53
C PHE A 47 -0.35 -17.15 -6.44
N SER A 48 -1.07 -18.04 -7.16
CA SER A 48 -0.95 -19.50 -7.01
C SER A 48 0.43 -20.06 -7.37
N ASN A 49 1.15 -19.38 -8.26
CA ASN A 49 2.46 -19.81 -8.74
C ASN A 49 3.64 -19.04 -8.13
N ILE A 50 3.39 -18.33 -7.04
CA ILE A 50 4.40 -17.55 -6.32
C ILE A 50 4.60 -18.18 -4.95
N ASP A 51 5.84 -18.41 -4.57
CA ASP A 51 6.12 -18.97 -3.25
C ASP A 51 5.94 -17.95 -2.13
N ASN A 52 5.81 -18.43 -0.89
CA ASN A 52 5.57 -17.56 0.27
C ASN A 52 6.70 -16.56 0.52
N LYS A 53 7.91 -16.88 0.13
CA LYS A 53 9.07 -16.00 0.30
C LYS A 53 9.00 -14.81 -0.65
N ASP A 54 8.63 -15.05 -1.89
CA ASP A 54 8.46 -13.97 -2.87
C ASP A 54 7.19 -13.16 -2.62
N LEU A 55 6.11 -13.79 -2.14
CA LEU A 55 4.94 -13.07 -1.65
C LEU A 55 5.27 -12.16 -0.45
N ALA A 56 6.09 -12.65 0.48
CA ALA A 56 6.53 -11.84 1.62
C ALA A 56 7.33 -10.61 1.18
N LYS A 57 8.21 -10.75 0.18
CA LYS A 57 8.96 -9.61 -0.40
C LYS A 57 8.03 -8.63 -1.10
N LEU A 58 7.03 -9.12 -1.82
CA LEU A 58 6.04 -8.28 -2.50
C LEU A 58 5.22 -7.48 -1.48
N PHE A 59 4.63 -8.16 -0.50
CA PHE A 59 3.74 -7.54 0.49
C PHE A 59 4.47 -6.73 1.56
N SER A 60 5.77 -6.89 1.73
CA SER A 60 6.60 -5.99 2.55
C SER A 60 7.05 -4.74 1.81
N GLY A 61 6.88 -4.70 0.49
CA GLY A 61 7.37 -3.61 -0.35
C GLY A 61 8.85 -3.71 -0.70
N ASN A 62 9.51 -4.84 -0.39
CA ASN A 62 10.91 -5.07 -0.78
C ASN A 62 11.07 -5.21 -2.30
N VAL A 63 10.04 -5.75 -2.95
CA VAL A 63 9.93 -5.86 -4.41
C VAL A 63 8.60 -5.26 -4.82
N LEU A 64 8.63 -4.32 -5.74
CA LEU A 64 7.43 -3.68 -6.25
C LEU A 64 7.07 -4.23 -7.63
N PRO A 65 5.78 -4.36 -7.96
CA PRO A 65 5.36 -4.65 -9.33
C PRO A 65 5.88 -3.59 -10.31
N SER A 66 6.11 -3.97 -11.56
CA SER A 66 6.43 -3.01 -12.61
C SER A 66 5.31 -1.98 -12.77
N ASP A 67 5.66 -0.81 -13.27
CA ASP A 67 4.72 0.29 -13.55
C ASP A 67 4.01 0.85 -12.31
N THR A 68 4.59 0.70 -11.12
CA THR A 68 4.09 1.31 -9.89
C THR A 68 4.92 2.54 -9.52
N CYS A 69 4.22 3.57 -9.06
CA CYS A 69 4.81 4.71 -8.40
C CYS A 69 4.17 4.86 -7.03
N THR A 70 4.89 4.49 -5.99
CA THR A 70 4.36 4.47 -4.63
C THR A 70 4.34 5.86 -4.03
N ILE A 71 3.22 6.24 -3.42
CA ILE A 71 3.00 7.57 -2.85
C ILE A 71 2.42 7.52 -1.44
N ALA A 72 2.75 8.53 -0.64
CA ALA A 72 2.02 8.90 0.55
C ALA A 72 1.13 10.11 0.23
N GLN A 73 -0.13 10.08 0.67
CA GLN A 73 -1.11 11.12 0.37
C GLN A 73 -1.19 12.13 1.50
N ALA A 74 -1.25 13.42 1.14
CA ALA A 74 -1.63 14.48 2.06
C ALA A 74 -3.15 14.67 2.02
N TYR A 75 -3.75 14.88 3.18
CA TYR A 75 -5.17 15.14 3.31
C TYR A 75 -5.44 16.12 4.45
N ALA A 76 -6.63 16.74 4.43
CA ALA A 76 -7.08 17.62 5.47
C ALA A 76 -8.20 16.93 6.26
N GLY A 77 -8.22 17.12 7.55
CA GLY A 77 -9.21 16.52 8.40
C GLY A 77 -9.48 17.35 9.67
N HIS A 78 -10.61 17.09 10.29
CA HIS A 78 -10.96 17.68 11.58
C HIS A 78 -10.57 16.72 12.69
N GLN A 79 -9.44 16.99 13.36
CA GLN A 79 -8.91 16.19 14.45
C GLN A 79 -8.47 17.07 15.61
N PHE A 80 -8.52 16.52 16.83
CA PHE A 80 -8.10 17.24 18.04
C PHE A 80 -8.83 18.57 18.26
N GLY A 81 -10.11 18.65 17.83
CA GLY A 81 -10.94 19.83 18.01
C GLY A 81 -10.70 20.96 16.99
N HIS A 82 -9.87 20.77 15.99
CA HIS A 82 -9.61 21.76 14.94
C HIS A 82 -9.31 21.12 13.58
N PHE A 83 -9.32 21.93 12.56
CA PHE A 83 -8.98 21.52 11.21
C PHE A 83 -7.45 21.39 11.06
N THR A 84 -6.98 20.24 10.61
CA THR A 84 -5.53 19.97 10.48
C THR A 84 -5.19 19.43 9.10
N MET A 85 -3.99 19.78 8.63
CA MET A 85 -3.37 19.13 7.47
C MET A 85 -2.61 17.91 7.95
N LEU A 86 -2.98 16.76 7.40
CA LEU A 86 -2.45 15.43 7.75
C LEU A 86 -1.94 14.72 6.50
N GLY A 87 -1.54 13.49 6.67
CA GLY A 87 -1.14 12.63 5.59
C GLY A 87 -0.89 11.20 6.05
N ASP A 88 -0.55 10.35 5.11
CA ASP A 88 -0.27 8.94 5.32
C ASP A 88 1.06 8.75 6.08
N GLY A 89 1.01 8.68 7.40
CA GLY A 89 2.19 8.54 8.26
C GLY A 89 2.75 7.12 8.33
N ARG A 90 2.00 6.11 7.87
CA ARG A 90 2.41 4.70 7.85
C ARG A 90 1.78 3.91 6.71
N ALA A 91 1.07 4.56 5.82
CA ALA A 91 0.48 3.97 4.63
C ALA A 91 1.18 4.51 3.37
N VAL A 92 1.37 3.64 2.41
CA VAL A 92 1.95 3.98 1.11
C VAL A 92 1.07 3.34 0.05
N LEU A 93 0.49 4.16 -0.82
CA LEU A 93 -0.32 3.68 -1.93
C LEU A 93 0.59 3.03 -2.97
N LEU A 94 0.33 1.78 -3.28
CA LEU A 94 1.01 1.04 -4.34
C LEU A 94 0.49 1.46 -5.72
N GLY A 95 -0.81 1.66 -5.82
CA GLY A 95 -1.50 2.10 -7.01
C GLY A 95 -2.99 1.85 -6.95
N GLU A 96 -3.69 2.31 -7.98
CA GLU A 96 -5.12 2.08 -8.19
C GLU A 96 -5.30 0.94 -9.16
N HIS A 97 -5.75 -0.22 -8.67
CA HIS A 97 -5.94 -1.43 -9.48
C HIS A 97 -7.32 -1.48 -10.11
N LEU A 98 -7.38 -1.69 -11.42
CA LEU A 98 -8.61 -1.84 -12.17
C LEU A 98 -9.00 -3.31 -12.31
N VAL A 99 -10.21 -3.64 -11.86
CA VAL A 99 -10.82 -4.96 -12.07
C VAL A 99 -11.79 -4.88 -13.23
N ASN A 100 -11.53 -5.63 -14.30
CA ASN A 100 -12.35 -5.68 -15.53
C ASN A 100 -12.63 -4.29 -16.13
N ASN A 101 -11.74 -3.32 -15.96
CA ASN A 101 -11.88 -1.93 -16.40
C ASN A 101 -13.13 -1.19 -15.87
N THR A 102 -13.81 -1.74 -14.86
CA THR A 102 -15.07 -1.18 -14.33
C THR A 102 -15.01 -0.81 -12.87
N LYS A 103 -14.16 -1.50 -12.09
CA LYS A 103 -14.01 -1.26 -10.66
C LYS A 103 -12.58 -0.89 -10.35
N ARG A 104 -12.42 0.18 -9.58
CA ARG A 104 -11.13 0.71 -9.15
C ARG A 104 -10.94 0.47 -7.66
N PHE A 105 -9.80 -0.05 -7.28
CA PHE A 105 -9.43 -0.31 -5.90
C PHE A 105 -8.06 0.30 -5.59
N ASP A 106 -7.99 1.05 -4.51
CA ASP A 106 -6.72 1.50 -3.98
C ASP A 106 -6.01 0.33 -3.29
N ILE A 107 -4.80 0.03 -3.72
CA ILE A 107 -3.94 -0.99 -3.12
C ILE A 107 -2.84 -0.27 -2.37
N GLN A 108 -2.77 -0.47 -1.05
CA GLN A 108 -1.78 0.22 -0.24
C GLN A 108 -1.08 -0.72 0.75
N PHE A 109 0.16 -0.38 1.04
CA PHE A 109 0.89 -0.94 2.18
C PHE A 109 0.51 -0.17 3.45
N LYS A 110 0.43 -0.88 4.57
CA LYS A 110 0.21 -0.28 5.88
C LYS A 110 1.28 -0.75 6.86
N GLY A 111 2.02 0.19 7.41
CA GLY A 111 3.16 -0.12 8.27
C GLY A 111 4.47 -0.37 7.51
N SER A 112 4.57 0.11 6.28
CA SER A 112 5.71 -0.12 5.39
C SER A 112 6.90 0.82 5.61
N GLY A 113 6.88 1.61 6.66
CA GLY A 113 7.96 2.52 7.04
C GLY A 113 7.55 3.99 7.04
N ARG A 114 8.54 4.85 7.27
CA ARG A 114 8.31 6.29 7.42
C ARG A 114 7.96 6.97 6.11
N THR A 115 7.08 7.97 6.22
CA THR A 115 6.81 8.98 5.21
C THR A 115 7.06 10.37 5.82
N SER A 116 6.97 11.44 5.04
CA SER A 116 7.08 12.80 5.59
C SER A 116 5.94 13.12 6.59
N PHE A 117 4.87 12.36 6.56
CA PHE A 117 3.72 12.53 7.47
C PHE A 117 3.79 11.69 8.74
N SER A 118 4.87 10.93 8.96
CA SER A 118 5.00 10.02 10.11
C SER A 118 5.22 10.75 11.45
N ARG A 119 5.50 12.04 11.44
CA ARG A 119 5.85 12.83 12.65
C ARG A 119 7.05 12.19 13.35
N SER A 120 6.91 11.84 14.64
CA SER A 120 7.92 11.11 15.42
C SER A 120 7.80 9.58 15.32
N GLY A 121 6.79 9.06 14.60
CA GLY A 121 6.58 7.63 14.46
C GLY A 121 7.57 6.96 13.49
N ASP A 122 7.67 5.64 13.55
CA ASP A 122 8.54 4.83 12.68
C ASP A 122 7.84 4.37 11.38
N GLY A 123 6.57 4.69 11.22
CA GLY A 123 5.78 4.26 10.06
C GLY A 123 5.46 2.77 10.03
N ARG A 124 5.70 2.04 11.12
CA ARG A 124 5.42 0.60 11.22
C ARG A 124 4.03 0.35 11.81
N ALA A 125 3.56 -0.87 11.69
CA ALA A 125 2.30 -1.35 12.26
C ALA A 125 2.54 -2.63 13.05
N VAL A 126 1.81 -2.78 14.16
CA VAL A 126 1.87 -3.99 14.99
C VAL A 126 0.94 -5.06 14.44
N LEU A 127 1.33 -6.32 14.57
CA LEU A 127 0.67 -7.47 13.93
C LEU A 127 -0.79 -7.64 14.38
N GLY A 128 -1.09 -7.54 15.68
CA GLY A 128 -2.41 -7.78 16.21
C GLY A 128 -3.52 -6.93 15.58
N PRO A 129 -3.40 -5.59 15.58
CA PRO A 129 -4.36 -4.73 14.89
C PRO A 129 -4.44 -4.99 13.38
N MET A 130 -3.36 -5.38 12.73
CA MET A 130 -3.37 -5.69 11.29
C MET A 130 -4.19 -6.95 11.00
N LEU A 131 -4.08 -7.98 11.82
CA LEU A 131 -4.86 -9.21 11.67
C LEU A 131 -6.37 -9.01 11.86
N ARG A 132 -6.80 -7.96 12.56
CA ARG A 132 -8.22 -7.63 12.71
C ARG A 132 -8.85 -7.00 11.46
N ASN A 133 -8.04 -6.61 10.50
CA ASN A 133 -8.51 -5.97 9.25
C ASN A 133 -8.64 -6.98 8.09
N ILE A 134 -8.50 -8.27 8.38
CA ILE A 134 -8.59 -9.33 7.37
C ILE A 134 -10.04 -9.82 7.26
#